data_29dbae5a5683cb8bf194e45adfa30bf3
#
_entry.id   29dbae5a5683cb8bf194e45adfa30bf3
#
_cell.length_a   1.000
_cell.length_b   1.000
_cell.length_c   1.000
_cell.angle_alpha   90.00
_cell.angle_beta   90.00
_cell.angle_gamma   90.00
#
_symmetry.space_group_name_H-M   'P 1'
#
loop_
_entity.id
_entity.type
_entity.pdbx_description
1 polymer ?
#
loop_
_entity_poly.entity_id
_entity_poly.type
_entity_poly.pdbx_seq_one_letter_code
_entity_poly.pdbx_strand_id
1 'polypeptide(L)'
;MKNNVVIAIVLATCCISCRTEREKELNSALESLASVNVFYYKPVDNFECDQIRYCLTRIDSLATDKELEKLAIRNQDPIIRLYAFQLMLHRKNESYMNIALQKIRDSSKVIVRDFYGICGTYADMVSNICVNMLVKSLKGMHDTSKLNRLDSALLYSPDARGILYYKELFLKLPPKIEYYKHVRRHYFEQHNFYALLALAKYHKKEDKYQINWLLLNFRNHIDLTCGFEQPFSIALLAIQQWPDDYFISALKRASYHYLFADVMFSNTLKYFLGALMAYNAQWSYDIIKRSIEKMRKKGNSINTEILMIRFREAYQENPHPRYKSLFK
;
A
#
# COMPACT_ATOMS: atom_id res chain seq x y z
N MET A 1 54.76 -18.59 -33.25
CA MET A 1 53.61 -17.68 -33.49
C MET A 1 52.30 -18.41 -33.91
N LYS A 2 52.33 -19.43 -34.79
CA LYS A 2 51.09 -20.09 -35.24
C LYS A 2 50.23 -20.75 -34.10
N ASN A 3 50.86 -21.38 -33.11
CA ASN A 3 50.16 -22.05 -32.03
C ASN A 3 49.37 -21.10 -31.09
N ASN A 4 49.88 -19.87 -30.86
CA ASN A 4 49.22 -18.92 -30.00
C ASN A 4 47.95 -18.31 -30.65
N VAL A 5 47.93 -18.22 -31.99
CA VAL A 5 46.74 -17.75 -32.74
C VAL A 5 45.64 -18.79 -32.73
N VAL A 6 45.96 -20.08 -32.86
CA VAL A 6 44.99 -21.17 -32.80
C VAL A 6 44.37 -21.26 -31.40
N ILE A 7 45.16 -21.16 -30.34
CA ILE A 7 44.65 -21.16 -28.94
C ILE A 7 43.74 -19.96 -28.72
N ALA A 8 44.08 -18.77 -29.19
CA ALA A 8 43.23 -17.57 -29.05
C ALA A 8 41.89 -17.70 -29.80
N ILE A 9 41.90 -18.31 -31.00
CA ILE A 9 40.68 -18.55 -31.77
C ILE A 9 39.78 -19.60 -31.06
N VAL A 10 40.37 -20.69 -30.56
CA VAL A 10 39.60 -21.72 -29.82
C VAL A 10 39.01 -21.16 -28.55
N LEU A 11 39.74 -20.36 -27.78
CA LEU A 11 39.23 -19.70 -26.58
C LEU A 11 38.12 -18.69 -26.92
N ALA A 12 38.28 -17.91 -28.01
CA ALA A 12 37.26 -16.99 -28.45
C ALA A 12 35.96 -17.68 -28.90
N THR A 13 36.08 -18.80 -29.65
CA THR A 13 34.90 -19.61 -30.07
C THR A 13 34.22 -20.30 -28.89
N CYS A 14 34.97 -20.83 -27.92
CA CYS A 14 34.39 -21.37 -26.68
C CYS A 14 33.68 -20.29 -25.88
N CYS A 15 34.26 -19.10 -25.72
CA CYS A 15 33.62 -17.98 -25.03
C CYS A 15 32.32 -17.51 -25.71
N ILE A 16 32.30 -17.46 -27.05
CA ILE A 16 31.10 -17.08 -27.83
C ILE A 16 30.02 -18.18 -27.68
N SER A 17 30.38 -19.46 -27.75
CA SER A 17 29.45 -20.57 -27.57
C SER A 17 28.86 -20.59 -26.18
N CYS A 18 29.67 -20.41 -25.13
CA CYS A 18 29.18 -20.34 -23.75
C CYS A 18 28.26 -19.13 -23.52
N ARG A 19 28.55 -17.99 -24.15
CA ARG A 19 27.74 -16.78 -24.05
C ARG A 19 26.36 -17.00 -24.70
N THR A 20 26.31 -17.61 -25.87
CA THR A 20 25.07 -17.89 -26.58
C THR A 20 24.20 -18.92 -25.82
N GLU A 21 24.80 -19.93 -25.18
CA GLU A 21 24.07 -20.90 -24.37
C GLU A 21 23.47 -20.26 -23.11
N ARG A 22 24.26 -19.48 -22.38
CA ARG A 22 23.76 -18.71 -21.22
C ARG A 22 22.58 -17.80 -21.60
N GLU A 23 22.67 -17.10 -22.74
CA GLU A 23 21.62 -16.20 -23.23
C GLU A 23 20.34 -17.00 -23.58
N LYS A 24 20.45 -18.19 -24.19
CA LYS A 24 19.32 -19.06 -24.47
C LYS A 24 18.63 -19.54 -23.20
N GLU A 25 19.41 -20.00 -22.22
CA GLU A 25 18.87 -20.44 -20.92
C GLU A 25 18.19 -19.30 -20.19
N LEU A 26 18.78 -18.10 -20.17
CA LEU A 26 18.17 -16.91 -19.56
C LEU A 26 16.84 -16.56 -20.25
N ASN A 27 16.80 -16.55 -21.58
CA ASN A 27 15.57 -16.24 -22.32
C ASN A 27 14.50 -17.30 -22.07
N SER A 28 14.86 -18.59 -22.05
CA SER A 28 13.92 -19.66 -21.72
C SER A 28 13.33 -19.51 -20.31
N ALA A 29 14.14 -19.12 -19.32
CA ALA A 29 13.66 -18.88 -17.97
C ALA A 29 12.74 -17.65 -17.91
N LEU A 30 13.02 -16.60 -18.67
CA LEU A 30 12.17 -15.40 -18.77
C LEU A 30 10.83 -15.71 -19.46
N GLU A 31 10.83 -16.46 -20.56
CA GLU A 31 9.61 -16.89 -21.25
C GLU A 31 8.72 -17.75 -20.35
N SER A 32 9.34 -18.71 -19.65
CA SER A 32 8.62 -19.53 -18.68
C SER A 32 8.03 -18.71 -17.53
N LEU A 33 8.73 -17.70 -17.05
CA LEU A 33 8.24 -16.80 -16.01
C LEU A 33 7.09 -15.92 -16.52
N ALA A 34 7.20 -15.38 -17.73
CA ALA A 34 6.15 -14.58 -18.37
C ALA A 34 4.87 -15.40 -18.59
N SER A 35 4.97 -16.69 -18.90
CA SER A 35 3.82 -17.55 -19.14
C SER A 35 2.91 -17.73 -17.92
N VAL A 36 3.42 -17.53 -16.70
CA VAL A 36 2.63 -17.59 -15.45
C VAL A 36 1.62 -16.45 -15.36
N ASN A 37 1.94 -15.26 -15.89
CA ASN A 37 1.08 -14.07 -15.95
C ASN A 37 0.47 -13.64 -14.59
N VAL A 38 1.14 -13.98 -13.49
CA VAL A 38 0.73 -13.64 -12.11
C VAL A 38 1.95 -13.27 -11.30
N PHE A 39 1.83 -12.23 -10.46
CA PHE A 39 2.86 -11.84 -9.51
C PHE A 39 2.54 -12.36 -8.11
N TYR A 40 3.53 -12.89 -7.42
CA TYR A 40 3.46 -13.35 -6.05
C TYR A 40 4.45 -12.57 -5.18
N TYR A 41 3.97 -11.90 -4.14
CA TYR A 41 4.84 -11.27 -3.15
C TYR A 41 5.70 -12.28 -2.39
N LYS A 42 5.13 -13.46 -2.11
CA LYS A 42 5.82 -14.59 -1.51
C LYS A 42 5.28 -15.87 -2.15
N PRO A 43 6.12 -16.62 -2.89
CA PRO A 43 5.74 -17.93 -3.37
C PRO A 43 5.39 -18.85 -2.20
N VAL A 44 4.26 -19.55 -2.29
CA VAL A 44 3.85 -20.63 -1.40
C VAL A 44 4.16 -21.98 -2.04
N ASP A 45 4.05 -23.06 -1.27
CA ASP A 45 4.33 -24.41 -1.76
C ASP A 45 3.17 -24.93 -2.61
N ASN A 46 3.21 -24.61 -3.90
CA ASN A 46 2.34 -25.17 -4.94
C ASN A 46 3.09 -25.21 -6.28
N PHE A 47 2.60 -25.98 -7.23
CA PHE A 47 3.25 -26.21 -8.54
C PHE A 47 3.58 -24.91 -9.29
N GLU A 48 2.66 -23.95 -9.33
CA GLU A 48 2.86 -22.65 -10.01
C GLU A 48 3.98 -21.84 -9.35
N CYS A 49 4.04 -21.86 -8.01
CA CYS A 49 5.10 -21.20 -7.26
C CYS A 49 6.45 -21.92 -7.37
N ASP A 50 6.47 -23.24 -7.54
CA ASP A 50 7.69 -24.00 -7.78
C ASP A 50 8.30 -23.66 -9.15
N GLN A 51 7.45 -23.51 -10.18
CA GLN A 51 7.89 -23.03 -11.50
C GLN A 51 8.50 -21.62 -11.39
N ILE A 52 7.83 -20.70 -10.72
CA ILE A 52 8.34 -19.33 -10.51
C ILE A 52 9.67 -19.38 -9.76
N ARG A 53 9.75 -20.14 -8.67
CA ARG A 53 10.96 -20.28 -7.85
C ARG A 53 12.12 -20.83 -8.67
N TYR A 54 11.89 -21.84 -9.49
CA TYR A 54 12.87 -22.37 -10.42
C TYR A 54 13.35 -21.30 -11.41
N CYS A 55 12.42 -20.60 -12.09
CA CYS A 55 12.76 -19.52 -13.02
C CYS A 55 13.55 -18.41 -12.35
N LEU A 56 13.14 -17.97 -11.17
CA LEU A 56 13.85 -16.90 -10.43
C LEU A 56 15.26 -17.32 -10.04
N THR A 57 15.45 -18.57 -9.58
CA THR A 57 16.78 -19.10 -9.26
C THR A 57 17.69 -19.14 -10.51
N ARG A 58 17.13 -19.54 -11.67
CA ARG A 58 17.87 -19.55 -12.94
C ARG A 58 18.21 -18.13 -13.39
N ILE A 59 17.25 -17.21 -13.38
CA ILE A 59 17.49 -15.81 -13.75
C ILE A 59 18.53 -15.19 -12.79
N ASP A 60 18.42 -15.45 -11.48
CA ASP A 60 19.38 -14.94 -10.49
C ASP A 60 20.80 -15.45 -10.73
N SER A 61 20.96 -16.71 -11.14
CA SER A 61 22.28 -17.30 -11.44
C SER A 61 22.86 -16.85 -12.77
N LEU A 62 22.03 -16.56 -13.78
CA LEU A 62 22.45 -16.29 -15.15
C LEU A 62 22.54 -14.80 -15.48
N ALA A 63 21.63 -13.98 -14.97
CA ALA A 63 21.57 -12.57 -15.31
C ALA A 63 22.63 -11.76 -14.54
N THR A 64 23.32 -10.88 -15.25
CA THR A 64 24.15 -9.83 -14.63
C THR A 64 23.28 -8.74 -14.03
N ASP A 65 23.84 -7.93 -13.13
CA ASP A 65 23.12 -6.79 -12.55
C ASP A 65 22.64 -5.78 -13.60
N LYS A 66 23.44 -5.54 -14.66
CA LYS A 66 23.05 -4.68 -15.80
C LYS A 66 21.90 -5.26 -16.61
N GLU A 67 21.84 -6.58 -16.77
CA GLU A 67 20.72 -7.26 -17.43
C GLU A 67 19.46 -7.16 -16.57
N LEU A 68 19.55 -7.37 -15.25
CA LEU A 68 18.43 -7.19 -14.33
C LEU A 68 17.91 -5.74 -14.34
N GLU A 69 18.80 -4.73 -14.34
CA GLU A 69 18.42 -3.33 -14.49
C GLU A 69 17.65 -3.09 -15.79
N LYS A 70 18.16 -3.59 -16.91
CA LYS A 70 17.52 -3.48 -18.22
C LYS A 70 16.14 -4.15 -18.22
N LEU A 71 16.04 -5.35 -17.65
CA LEU A 71 14.77 -6.08 -17.50
C LEU A 71 13.78 -5.29 -16.65
N ALA A 72 14.19 -4.81 -15.47
CA ALA A 72 13.33 -4.04 -14.57
C ALA A 72 12.84 -2.73 -15.19
N ILE A 73 13.64 -2.07 -16.04
CA ILE A 73 13.28 -0.76 -16.62
C ILE A 73 12.50 -0.93 -17.94
N ARG A 74 12.96 -1.78 -18.84
CA ARG A 74 12.59 -1.74 -20.26
C ARG A 74 11.83 -2.95 -20.78
N ASN A 75 11.71 -4.03 -20.01
CA ASN A 75 10.98 -5.20 -20.48
C ASN A 75 9.52 -4.82 -20.75
N GLN A 76 8.93 -5.33 -21.84
CA GLN A 76 7.54 -5.07 -22.18
C GLN A 76 6.58 -5.75 -21.20
N ASP A 77 6.92 -6.95 -20.72
CA ASP A 77 6.14 -7.70 -19.76
C ASP A 77 6.28 -7.09 -18.34
N PRO A 78 5.19 -6.65 -17.73
CA PRO A 78 5.21 -6.07 -16.38
C PRO A 78 5.57 -7.10 -15.29
N ILE A 79 5.29 -8.40 -15.49
CA ILE A 79 5.67 -9.48 -14.57
C ILE A 79 7.20 -9.60 -14.53
N ILE A 80 7.85 -9.62 -15.69
CA ILE A 80 9.31 -9.66 -15.78
C ILE A 80 9.93 -8.44 -15.11
N ARG A 81 9.36 -7.24 -15.32
CA ARG A 81 9.87 -6.03 -14.65
C ARG A 81 9.83 -6.14 -13.13
N LEU A 82 8.74 -6.68 -12.58
CA LEU A 82 8.56 -6.85 -11.14
C LEU A 82 9.53 -7.86 -10.55
N TYR A 83 9.66 -9.03 -11.16
CA TYR A 83 10.57 -10.07 -10.67
C TYR A 83 12.04 -9.66 -10.82
N ALA A 84 12.42 -8.99 -11.91
CA ALA A 84 13.76 -8.42 -12.04
C ALA A 84 14.05 -7.41 -10.93
N PHE A 85 13.10 -6.53 -10.61
CA PHE A 85 13.23 -5.59 -9.50
C PHE A 85 13.32 -6.29 -8.13
N GLN A 86 12.56 -7.36 -7.93
CA GLN A 86 12.62 -8.18 -6.71
C GLN A 86 14.01 -8.83 -6.53
N LEU A 87 14.59 -9.37 -7.61
CA LEU A 87 15.95 -9.93 -7.58
C LEU A 87 17.00 -8.86 -7.28
N MET A 88 16.86 -7.65 -7.82
CA MET A 88 17.76 -6.54 -7.52
C MET A 88 17.68 -6.12 -6.04
N LEU A 89 16.50 -6.11 -5.44
CA LEU A 89 16.35 -5.88 -4.00
C LEU A 89 17.01 -6.99 -3.18
N HIS A 90 16.88 -8.24 -3.60
CA HIS A 90 17.51 -9.40 -2.96
C HIS A 90 19.03 -9.31 -3.00
N ARG A 91 19.60 -8.95 -4.14
CA ARG A 91 21.06 -8.75 -4.32
C ARG A 91 21.57 -7.47 -3.66
N LYS A 92 20.71 -6.60 -3.15
CA LYS A 92 21.06 -5.26 -2.65
C LYS A 92 21.80 -4.40 -3.68
N ASN A 93 21.44 -4.58 -4.97
CA ASN A 93 22.02 -3.80 -6.07
C ASN A 93 21.81 -2.30 -5.83
N GLU A 94 22.86 -1.49 -5.94
CA GLU A 94 22.81 -0.04 -5.61
C GLU A 94 21.82 0.75 -6.48
N SER A 95 21.50 0.27 -7.69
CA SER A 95 20.57 0.92 -8.62
C SER A 95 19.09 0.75 -8.23
N TYR A 96 18.74 -0.17 -7.31
CA TYR A 96 17.33 -0.47 -7.01
C TYR A 96 16.51 0.76 -6.63
N MET A 97 17.10 1.69 -5.90
CA MET A 97 16.40 2.91 -5.48
C MET A 97 16.06 3.81 -6.69
N ASN A 98 16.99 3.99 -7.61
CA ASN A 98 16.76 4.81 -8.81
C ASN A 98 15.70 4.17 -9.72
N ILE A 99 15.72 2.85 -9.84
CA ILE A 99 14.72 2.09 -10.62
C ILE A 99 13.34 2.22 -9.99
N ALA A 100 13.22 2.06 -8.68
CA ALA A 100 11.95 2.26 -7.98
C ALA A 100 11.38 3.66 -8.22
N LEU A 101 12.22 4.71 -8.15
CA LEU A 101 11.80 6.09 -8.42
C LEU A 101 11.33 6.31 -9.87
N GLN A 102 11.90 5.58 -10.84
CA GLN A 102 11.39 5.60 -12.22
C GLN A 102 10.04 4.87 -12.32
N LYS A 103 9.84 3.79 -11.55
CA LYS A 103 8.63 2.95 -11.57
C LYS A 103 7.43 3.53 -10.83
N ILE A 104 7.57 4.60 -10.03
CA ILE A 104 6.41 5.25 -9.39
C ILE A 104 5.36 5.74 -10.40
N ARG A 105 5.72 5.84 -11.69
CA ARG A 105 4.82 6.24 -12.79
C ARG A 105 4.33 5.06 -13.64
N ASP A 106 4.76 3.84 -13.36
CA ASP A 106 4.39 2.67 -14.15
C ASP A 106 2.97 2.22 -13.80
N SER A 107 2.02 2.63 -14.62
CA SER A 107 0.59 2.31 -14.47
C SER A 107 0.17 0.96 -15.05
N SER A 108 1.12 0.15 -15.54
CA SER A 108 0.83 -1.20 -16.03
C SER A 108 0.18 -2.01 -14.90
N LYS A 109 -0.88 -2.74 -15.25
CA LYS A 109 -1.60 -3.60 -14.30
C LYS A 109 -1.11 -5.03 -14.41
N VAL A 110 -1.01 -5.70 -13.28
CA VAL A 110 -0.69 -7.13 -13.17
C VAL A 110 -1.69 -7.81 -12.25
N ILE A 111 -1.89 -9.09 -12.47
CA ILE A 111 -2.62 -9.93 -11.52
C ILE A 111 -1.68 -10.29 -10.38
N VAL A 112 -2.10 -10.00 -9.17
CA VAL A 112 -1.39 -10.37 -7.94
C VAL A 112 -2.16 -11.48 -7.26
N ARG A 113 -1.45 -12.50 -6.81
CA ARG A 113 -2.03 -13.56 -5.97
C ARG A 113 -1.37 -13.55 -4.60
N ASP A 114 -2.20 -13.35 -3.58
CA ASP A 114 -1.78 -13.34 -2.18
C ASP A 114 -2.54 -14.45 -1.43
N PHE A 115 -1.82 -15.52 -1.07
CA PHE A 115 -2.41 -16.66 -0.35
C PHE A 115 -2.61 -16.41 1.14
N TYR A 116 -1.98 -15.38 1.69
CA TYR A 116 -2.10 -15.04 3.11
C TYR A 116 -3.08 -13.90 3.39
N GLY A 117 -3.60 -13.26 2.32
CA GLY A 117 -4.55 -12.15 2.41
C GLY A 117 -5.99 -12.59 2.14
N ILE A 118 -6.92 -11.81 2.63
CA ILE A 118 -8.38 -12.04 2.47
C ILE A 118 -8.80 -11.95 1.00
N CYS A 119 -7.99 -11.33 0.13
CA CYS A 119 -8.36 -10.96 -1.24
C CYS A 119 -8.03 -12.01 -2.31
N GLY A 120 -7.22 -13.04 -1.99
CA GLY A 120 -6.87 -14.10 -2.95
C GLY A 120 -6.16 -13.58 -4.21
N THR A 121 -6.91 -13.25 -5.25
CA THR A 121 -6.39 -12.75 -6.53
C THR A 121 -7.00 -11.39 -6.85
N TYR A 122 -6.16 -10.39 -7.17
CA TYR A 122 -6.58 -9.03 -7.50
C TYR A 122 -5.64 -8.37 -8.51
N ALA A 123 -6.11 -7.31 -9.17
CA ALA A 123 -5.27 -6.52 -10.07
C ALA A 123 -4.60 -5.37 -9.31
N ASP A 124 -3.30 -5.15 -9.54
CA ASP A 124 -2.55 -4.05 -8.95
C ASP A 124 -1.60 -3.41 -9.98
N MET A 125 -1.13 -2.20 -9.69
CA MET A 125 -0.19 -1.48 -10.55
C MET A 125 1.26 -1.83 -10.21
N VAL A 126 2.10 -1.90 -11.23
CA VAL A 126 3.55 -2.09 -11.07
C VAL A 126 4.15 -1.05 -10.12
N SER A 127 3.73 0.22 -10.23
CA SER A 127 4.15 1.29 -9.32
C SER A 127 3.89 0.97 -7.85
N ASN A 128 2.67 0.53 -7.52
CA ASN A 128 2.30 0.18 -6.14
C ASN A 128 3.11 -1.00 -5.62
N ILE A 129 3.25 -2.05 -6.43
CA ILE A 129 4.00 -3.26 -6.06
C ILE A 129 5.48 -2.93 -5.81
N CYS A 130 6.11 -2.18 -6.73
CA CYS A 130 7.50 -1.75 -6.59
C CYS A 130 7.73 -0.91 -5.32
N VAL A 131 6.84 0.07 -5.06
CA VAL A 131 6.94 0.91 -3.85
C VAL A 131 6.76 0.06 -2.59
N ASN A 132 5.79 -0.85 -2.55
CA ASN A 132 5.57 -1.71 -1.39
C ASN A 132 6.76 -2.65 -1.12
N MET A 133 7.34 -3.25 -2.16
CA MET A 133 8.55 -4.07 -2.02
C MET A 133 9.73 -3.24 -1.50
N LEU A 134 9.93 -2.04 -2.07
CA LEU A 134 11.00 -1.13 -1.64
C LEU A 134 10.83 -0.72 -0.18
N VAL A 135 9.65 -0.23 0.21
CA VAL A 135 9.36 0.19 1.59
C VAL A 135 9.62 -0.94 2.57
N LYS A 136 9.16 -2.15 2.26
CA LYS A 136 9.39 -3.33 3.09
C LYS A 136 10.88 -3.65 3.24
N SER A 137 11.64 -3.59 2.15
CA SER A 137 13.08 -3.80 2.15
C SER A 137 13.80 -2.73 2.97
N LEU A 138 13.50 -1.44 2.76
CA LEU A 138 14.12 -0.32 3.48
C LEU A 138 13.82 -0.35 4.97
N LYS A 139 12.59 -0.69 5.37
CA LYS A 139 12.22 -0.87 6.78
C LYS A 139 12.99 -2.04 7.42
N GLY A 140 13.12 -3.16 6.70
CA GLY A 140 13.91 -4.31 7.17
C GLY A 140 15.41 -4.00 7.34
N MET A 141 15.94 -3.08 6.54
CA MET A 141 17.33 -2.59 6.64
C MET A 141 17.50 -1.38 7.57
N HIS A 142 16.42 -0.83 8.13
CA HIS A 142 16.40 0.42 8.91
C HIS A 142 17.01 1.62 8.15
N ASP A 143 16.92 1.63 6.80
CA ASP A 143 17.47 2.70 5.96
C ASP A 143 16.50 3.88 5.85
N THR A 144 16.51 4.72 6.89
CA THR A 144 15.66 5.91 6.98
C THR A 144 16.02 6.96 5.94
N SER A 145 17.28 7.05 5.49
CA SER A 145 17.73 8.01 4.49
C SER A 145 17.07 7.74 3.13
N LYS A 146 17.13 6.49 2.67
CA LYS A 146 16.46 6.12 1.41
C LYS A 146 14.95 6.17 1.51
N LEU A 147 14.38 5.86 2.69
CA LEU A 147 12.94 6.00 2.92
C LEU A 147 12.51 7.47 2.80
N ASN A 148 13.24 8.42 3.38
CA ASN A 148 12.98 9.85 3.24
C ASN A 148 13.12 10.34 1.79
N ARG A 149 14.06 9.78 1.03
CA ARG A 149 14.20 10.07 -0.41
C ARG A 149 12.98 9.60 -1.19
N LEU A 150 12.45 8.41 -0.89
CA LEU A 150 11.21 7.89 -1.48
C LEU A 150 10.02 8.78 -1.12
N ASP A 151 9.88 9.16 0.15
CA ASP A 151 8.82 10.05 0.63
C ASP A 151 8.81 11.37 -0.11
N SER A 152 9.98 11.99 -0.27
CA SER A 152 10.14 13.22 -1.03
C SER A 152 9.75 13.03 -2.49
N ALA A 153 10.22 11.96 -3.13
CA ALA A 153 9.89 11.68 -4.52
C ALA A 153 8.38 11.49 -4.73
N LEU A 154 7.70 10.78 -3.83
CA LEU A 154 6.26 10.58 -3.88
C LEU A 154 5.49 11.88 -3.62
N LEU A 155 5.90 12.70 -2.64
CA LEU A 155 5.25 13.96 -2.32
C LEU A 155 5.31 14.96 -3.50
N TYR A 156 6.44 15.00 -4.21
CA TYR A 156 6.66 15.94 -5.30
C TYR A 156 6.29 15.38 -6.69
N SER A 157 5.98 14.09 -6.82
CA SER A 157 5.62 13.48 -8.10
C SER A 157 4.18 13.82 -8.52
N PRO A 158 3.97 14.43 -9.70
CA PRO A 158 2.62 14.72 -10.19
C PRO A 158 1.88 13.48 -10.70
N ASP A 159 2.57 12.38 -11.02
CA ASP A 159 2.01 11.28 -11.81
C ASP A 159 1.91 9.95 -11.05
N ALA A 160 2.37 9.89 -9.82
CA ALA A 160 2.30 8.68 -9.01
C ALA A 160 0.86 8.46 -8.49
N ARG A 161 0.19 7.43 -8.99
CA ARG A 161 -1.21 7.10 -8.64
C ARG A 161 -1.32 5.68 -8.10
N GLY A 162 -2.37 5.43 -7.31
CA GLY A 162 -2.71 4.08 -6.85
C GLY A 162 -1.66 3.44 -5.93
N ILE A 163 -0.87 4.23 -5.22
CA ILE A 163 0.17 3.77 -4.30
C ILE A 163 -0.40 3.76 -2.88
N LEU A 164 -0.52 2.56 -2.30
CA LEU A 164 -1.05 2.37 -0.94
C LEU A 164 -0.19 3.04 0.14
N TYR A 165 1.12 3.10 -0.08
CA TYR A 165 2.06 3.73 0.85
C TYR A 165 1.77 5.22 1.12
N TYR A 166 0.98 5.89 0.27
CA TYR A 166 0.54 7.27 0.53
C TYR A 166 -0.20 7.43 1.87
N LYS A 167 -0.90 6.41 2.34
CA LYS A 167 -1.52 6.44 3.67
C LYS A 167 -0.47 6.71 4.75
N GLU A 168 0.58 5.89 4.77
CA GLU A 168 1.65 6.03 5.76
C GLU A 168 2.41 7.33 5.59
N LEU A 169 2.73 7.71 4.34
CA LEU A 169 3.40 8.97 4.04
C LEU A 169 2.62 10.17 4.61
N PHE A 170 1.33 10.30 4.30
CA PHE A 170 0.54 11.45 4.73
C PHE A 170 0.20 11.42 6.22
N LEU A 171 0.13 10.23 6.84
CA LEU A 171 0.00 10.13 8.29
C LEU A 171 1.23 10.65 9.03
N LYS A 172 2.44 10.38 8.54
CA LYS A 172 3.68 10.84 9.19
C LYS A 172 4.16 12.23 8.75
N LEU A 173 3.68 12.74 7.60
CA LEU A 173 4.13 14.02 7.04
C LEU A 173 3.84 15.17 8.02
N PRO A 174 4.87 15.96 8.43
CA PRO A 174 4.65 17.13 9.29
C PRO A 174 3.95 18.25 8.51
N PRO A 175 3.15 19.11 9.15
CA PRO A 175 2.40 20.18 8.50
C PRO A 175 3.27 21.41 8.17
N LYS A 176 4.34 21.23 7.39
CA LYS A 176 5.18 22.31 6.89
C LYS A 176 4.51 23.04 5.75
N ILE A 177 4.61 24.39 5.76
CA ILE A 177 3.91 25.23 4.78
C ILE A 177 4.33 24.94 3.33
N GLU A 178 5.60 24.59 3.11
CA GLU A 178 6.12 24.23 1.79
C GLU A 178 5.47 22.96 1.22
N TYR A 179 4.98 22.06 2.05
CA TYR A 179 4.32 20.82 1.60
C TYR A 179 2.84 21.03 1.25
N TYR A 180 2.20 22.06 1.80
CA TYR A 180 0.75 22.23 1.68
C TYR A 180 0.24 22.22 0.24
N LYS A 181 0.88 22.99 -0.66
CA LYS A 181 0.50 23.03 -2.08
C LYS A 181 0.61 21.66 -2.77
N HIS A 182 1.63 20.86 -2.39
CA HIS A 182 1.85 19.53 -2.97
C HIS A 182 0.81 18.53 -2.45
N VAL A 183 0.50 18.57 -1.14
CA VAL A 183 -0.54 17.74 -0.55
C VAL A 183 -1.91 18.06 -1.17
N ARG A 184 -2.25 19.35 -1.34
CA ARG A 184 -3.48 19.73 -2.04
C ARG A 184 -3.54 19.22 -3.47
N ARG A 185 -2.45 19.28 -4.21
CA ARG A 185 -2.36 18.75 -5.57
C ARG A 185 -2.66 17.25 -5.60
N HIS A 186 -2.12 16.48 -4.66
CA HIS A 186 -2.44 15.05 -4.54
C HIS A 186 -3.94 14.81 -4.37
N TYR A 187 -4.62 15.61 -3.56
CA TYR A 187 -6.06 15.46 -3.38
C TYR A 187 -6.86 15.88 -4.61
N PHE A 188 -6.65 17.11 -5.09
CA PHE A 188 -7.52 17.71 -6.11
C PHE A 188 -7.22 17.25 -7.54
N GLU A 189 -5.95 17.03 -7.89
CA GLU A 189 -5.55 16.70 -9.25
C GLU A 189 -5.35 15.19 -9.46
N GLN A 190 -4.91 14.49 -8.43
CA GLN A 190 -4.61 13.06 -8.51
C GLN A 190 -5.69 12.17 -7.90
N HIS A 191 -6.71 12.78 -7.29
CA HIS A 191 -7.79 12.07 -6.58
C HIS A 191 -7.29 11.13 -5.49
N ASN A 192 -6.17 11.49 -4.86
CA ASN A 192 -5.57 10.73 -3.78
C ASN A 192 -6.20 11.13 -2.44
N PHE A 193 -7.21 10.40 -2.01
CA PHE A 193 -7.94 10.71 -0.77
C PHE A 193 -7.04 10.65 0.48
N TYR A 194 -5.96 9.87 0.47
CA TYR A 194 -5.03 9.84 1.61
C TYR A 194 -4.40 11.20 1.92
N ALA A 195 -4.34 12.11 0.96
CA ALA A 195 -3.86 13.47 1.18
C ALA A 195 -4.66 14.24 2.24
N LEU A 196 -5.93 13.88 2.49
CA LEU A 196 -6.74 14.47 3.57
C LEU A 196 -6.13 14.23 4.95
N LEU A 197 -5.39 13.13 5.14
CA LEU A 197 -4.70 12.84 6.41
C LEU A 197 -3.63 13.89 6.74
N ALA A 198 -2.93 14.39 5.70
CA ALA A 198 -1.98 15.47 5.88
C ALA A 198 -2.68 16.84 5.90
N LEU A 199 -3.70 17.07 5.05
CA LEU A 199 -4.45 18.35 5.04
C LEU A 199 -5.10 18.64 6.39
N ALA A 200 -5.65 17.64 7.06
CA ALA A 200 -6.25 17.81 8.39
C ALA A 200 -5.29 18.45 9.40
N LYS A 201 -3.97 18.15 9.32
CA LYS A 201 -2.96 18.70 10.25
C LYS A 201 -2.69 20.21 10.08
N TYR A 202 -3.05 20.77 8.92
CA TYR A 202 -2.89 22.22 8.69
C TYR A 202 -4.03 23.05 9.28
N HIS A 203 -5.14 22.43 9.67
CA HIS A 203 -6.33 23.06 10.26
C HIS A 203 -6.87 24.22 9.41
N LYS A 204 -6.77 24.13 8.07
CA LYS A 204 -7.23 25.19 7.18
C LYS A 204 -8.72 25.07 6.87
N LYS A 205 -9.46 26.17 7.04
CA LYS A 205 -10.93 26.19 6.89
C LYS A 205 -11.39 25.69 5.52
N GLU A 206 -10.65 25.99 4.46
CA GLU A 206 -10.96 25.56 3.10
C GLU A 206 -10.91 24.03 2.90
N ASP A 207 -10.20 23.29 3.75
CA ASP A 207 -10.07 21.84 3.65
C ASP A 207 -11.18 21.07 4.39
N LYS A 208 -11.92 21.76 5.32
CA LYS A 208 -13.03 21.13 6.06
C LYS A 208 -14.12 20.61 5.15
N TYR A 209 -14.46 21.35 4.10
CA TYR A 209 -15.52 20.95 3.17
C TYR A 209 -15.26 19.56 2.56
N GLN A 210 -14.01 19.27 2.20
CA GLN A 210 -13.64 18.01 1.58
C GLN A 210 -13.82 16.81 2.53
N ILE A 211 -13.41 16.97 3.78
CA ILE A 211 -13.59 15.95 4.82
C ILE A 211 -15.09 15.72 5.07
N ASN A 212 -15.84 16.80 5.22
CA ASN A 212 -17.29 16.73 5.48
C ASN A 212 -18.07 16.14 4.32
N TRP A 213 -17.69 16.47 3.09
CA TRP A 213 -18.31 15.93 1.88
C TRP A 213 -18.17 14.41 1.82
N LEU A 214 -16.99 13.86 2.13
CA LEU A 214 -16.78 12.41 2.18
C LEU A 214 -17.60 11.73 3.29
N LEU A 215 -17.76 12.39 4.44
CA LEU A 215 -18.61 11.87 5.51
C LEU A 215 -20.10 11.79 5.10
N LEU A 216 -20.58 12.76 4.33
CA LEU A 216 -21.98 12.80 3.93
C LEU A 216 -22.30 11.89 2.74
N ASN A 217 -21.30 11.64 1.88
CA ASN A 217 -21.46 10.87 0.64
C ASN A 217 -20.92 9.43 0.72
N PHE A 218 -20.75 8.89 1.93
CA PHE A 218 -20.15 7.57 2.15
C PHE A 218 -20.82 6.41 1.39
N ARG A 219 -22.11 6.50 1.09
CA ARG A 219 -22.87 5.46 0.36
C ARG A 219 -22.48 5.34 -1.11
N ASN A 220 -21.95 6.41 -1.71
CA ASN A 220 -21.63 6.45 -3.13
C ASN A 220 -20.21 5.94 -3.45
N HIS A 221 -19.43 5.61 -2.41
CA HIS A 221 -18.02 5.24 -2.53
C HIS A 221 -17.72 3.84 -2.00
N ILE A 222 -18.72 2.93 -2.03
CA ILE A 222 -18.50 1.52 -1.70
C ILE A 222 -17.85 0.86 -2.91
N ASP A 223 -16.59 1.14 -3.15
CA ASP A 223 -15.78 0.37 -4.07
C ASP A 223 -15.01 -0.68 -3.26
N LEU A 224 -15.36 -1.95 -3.46
CA LEU A 224 -14.80 -3.11 -2.76
C LEU A 224 -13.42 -3.51 -3.30
N THR A 225 -12.65 -2.55 -3.85
CA THR A 225 -11.29 -2.86 -4.31
C THR A 225 -10.42 -3.28 -3.14
N CYS A 226 -9.92 -4.50 -3.20
CA CYS A 226 -9.03 -5.07 -2.20
C CYS A 226 -7.81 -4.18 -1.99
N GLY A 227 -7.55 -3.83 -0.73
CA GLY A 227 -6.34 -3.13 -0.32
C GLY A 227 -6.46 -1.62 -0.15
N PHE A 228 -7.41 -0.94 -0.81
CA PHE A 228 -7.64 0.49 -0.61
C PHE A 228 -8.67 0.76 0.47
N GLU A 229 -8.38 1.69 1.36
CA GLU A 229 -9.36 2.15 2.32
C GLU A 229 -10.39 3.04 1.64
N GLN A 230 -11.65 2.86 2.03
CA GLN A 230 -12.74 3.67 1.51
C GLN A 230 -12.53 5.16 1.85
N PRO A 231 -12.89 6.09 0.97
CA PRO A 231 -12.78 7.53 1.23
C PRO A 231 -13.41 7.98 2.54
N PHE A 232 -14.52 7.35 2.94
CA PHE A 232 -15.16 7.56 4.24
C PHE A 232 -14.24 7.23 5.42
N SER A 233 -13.51 6.11 5.35
CA SER A 233 -12.53 5.72 6.38
C SER A 233 -11.41 6.74 6.51
N ILE A 234 -10.96 7.29 5.38
CA ILE A 234 -9.91 8.32 5.34
C ILE A 234 -10.42 9.63 5.98
N ALA A 235 -11.67 10.02 5.69
CA ALA A 235 -12.29 11.19 6.35
C ALA A 235 -12.36 11.01 7.88
N LEU A 236 -12.70 9.81 8.36
CA LEU A 236 -12.72 9.50 9.80
C LEU A 236 -11.32 9.60 10.44
N LEU A 237 -10.29 9.11 9.76
CA LEU A 237 -8.90 9.25 10.19
C LEU A 237 -8.44 10.72 10.20
N ALA A 238 -8.87 11.51 9.21
CA ALA A 238 -8.58 12.94 9.16
C ALA A 238 -9.23 13.69 10.35
N ILE A 239 -10.45 13.32 10.73
CA ILE A 239 -11.16 13.89 11.89
C ILE A 239 -10.46 13.53 13.20
N GLN A 240 -9.88 12.34 13.33
CA GLN A 240 -9.10 12.00 14.52
C GLN A 240 -7.93 12.97 14.75
N GLN A 241 -7.37 13.52 13.68
CA GLN A 241 -6.28 14.50 13.75
C GLN A 241 -6.79 15.95 13.89
N TRP A 242 -8.04 16.20 13.49
CA TRP A 242 -8.67 17.51 13.55
C TRP A 242 -10.15 17.39 13.96
N PRO A 243 -10.44 17.15 15.26
CA PRO A 243 -11.81 17.12 15.79
C PRO A 243 -12.38 18.52 15.87
N ASP A 244 -13.08 18.97 14.82
CA ASP A 244 -13.68 20.30 14.71
C ASP A 244 -15.20 20.22 14.75
N ASP A 245 -15.86 21.19 15.38
CA ASP A 245 -17.33 21.22 15.56
C ASP A 245 -18.08 21.17 14.22
N TYR A 246 -17.44 21.62 13.15
CA TYR A 246 -17.99 21.56 11.80
C TYR A 246 -18.40 20.13 11.36
N PHE A 247 -17.73 19.11 11.87
CA PHE A 247 -18.01 17.72 11.51
C PHE A 247 -19.04 17.02 12.40
N ILE A 248 -19.44 17.60 13.53
CA ILE A 248 -20.29 16.93 14.54
C ILE A 248 -21.62 16.48 13.95
N SER A 249 -22.29 17.32 13.16
CA SER A 249 -23.59 16.99 12.56
C SER A 249 -23.47 15.83 11.58
N ALA A 250 -22.43 15.80 10.75
CA ALA A 250 -22.17 14.73 9.81
C ALA A 250 -21.81 13.41 10.52
N LEU A 251 -20.97 13.46 11.57
CA LEU A 251 -20.65 12.29 12.39
C LEU A 251 -21.89 11.72 13.11
N LYS A 252 -22.73 12.57 13.69
CA LYS A 252 -24.00 12.14 14.31
C LYS A 252 -24.92 11.46 13.29
N ARG A 253 -25.02 12.01 12.08
CA ARG A 253 -25.81 11.41 10.99
C ARG A 253 -25.23 10.07 10.55
N ALA A 254 -23.91 10.02 10.34
CA ALA A 254 -23.22 8.80 9.96
C ALA A 254 -23.34 7.71 11.03
N SER A 255 -23.29 8.05 12.33
CA SER A 255 -23.43 7.10 13.44
C SER A 255 -24.74 6.34 13.40
N TYR A 256 -25.84 7.01 13.05
CA TYR A 256 -27.14 6.37 12.93
C TYR A 256 -27.16 5.24 11.89
N HIS A 257 -26.44 5.42 10.78
CA HIS A 257 -26.39 4.43 9.72
C HIS A 257 -25.30 3.37 9.93
N TYR A 258 -24.14 3.76 10.47
CA TYR A 258 -22.94 2.92 10.50
C TYR A 258 -22.87 2.00 11.73
N LEU A 259 -23.23 2.50 12.91
CA LEU A 259 -23.20 1.71 14.15
C LEU A 259 -24.40 0.76 14.28
N PHE A 260 -25.36 0.84 13.37
CA PHE A 260 -26.59 0.04 13.42
C PHE A 260 -26.82 -0.81 12.16
N ALA A 261 -25.94 -0.73 11.16
CA ALA A 261 -25.94 -1.61 10.01
C ALA A 261 -25.07 -2.85 10.27
N ASP A 262 -25.39 -3.97 9.62
CA ASP A 262 -24.68 -5.25 9.81
C ASP A 262 -23.25 -5.29 9.23
N VAL A 263 -22.62 -4.13 8.97
CA VAL A 263 -21.29 -3.99 8.34
C VAL A 263 -20.19 -3.86 9.40
N MET A 264 -20.11 -4.80 10.34
CA MET A 264 -19.19 -4.68 11.47
C MET A 264 -17.76 -5.19 11.23
N PHE A 265 -17.51 -5.86 10.11
CA PHE A 265 -16.22 -6.55 9.89
C PHE A 265 -15.08 -5.67 9.37
N SER A 266 -15.33 -4.38 9.09
CA SER A 266 -14.32 -3.50 8.48
C SER A 266 -13.53 -2.70 9.51
N ASN A 267 -12.29 -2.34 9.15
CA ASN A 267 -11.48 -1.36 9.88
C ASN A 267 -12.18 0.00 10.03
N THR A 268 -13.16 0.29 9.17
CA THR A 268 -13.96 1.52 9.20
C THR A 268 -14.67 1.72 10.53
N LEU A 269 -15.15 0.64 11.17
CA LEU A 269 -15.77 0.73 12.51
C LEU A 269 -14.76 1.23 13.55
N LYS A 270 -13.54 0.72 13.55
CA LYS A 270 -12.44 1.21 14.41
C LYS A 270 -12.19 2.70 14.20
N TYR A 271 -12.06 3.14 12.94
CA TYR A 271 -11.81 4.54 12.62
C TYR A 271 -12.98 5.44 13.01
N PHE A 272 -14.21 4.93 12.87
CA PHE A 272 -15.41 5.65 13.29
C PHE A 272 -15.44 5.87 14.81
N LEU A 273 -15.17 4.83 15.58
CA LEU A 273 -15.05 4.92 17.04
C LEU A 273 -13.92 5.87 17.44
N GLY A 274 -12.76 5.78 16.78
CA GLY A 274 -11.65 6.69 17.01
C GLY A 274 -11.99 8.16 16.72
N ALA A 275 -12.73 8.43 15.64
CA ALA A 275 -13.19 9.78 15.32
C ALA A 275 -14.16 10.34 16.37
N LEU A 276 -15.07 9.51 16.90
CA LEU A 276 -15.95 9.91 18.03
C LEU A 276 -15.14 10.18 19.30
N MET A 277 -14.16 9.34 19.63
CA MET A 277 -13.34 9.48 20.84
C MET A 277 -12.45 10.73 20.78
N ALA A 278 -11.99 11.15 19.59
CA ALA A 278 -11.15 12.33 19.43
C ALA A 278 -11.82 13.62 19.94
N TYR A 279 -13.15 13.70 19.93
CA TYR A 279 -13.86 14.83 20.51
C TYR A 279 -13.86 14.85 22.04
N ASN A 280 -13.71 13.71 22.68
CA ASN A 280 -13.78 13.58 24.14
C ASN A 280 -14.99 14.32 24.77
N ALA A 281 -16.14 14.31 24.11
CA ALA A 281 -17.35 15.04 24.49
C ALA A 281 -18.43 14.06 25.00
N GLN A 282 -19.40 14.61 25.78
CA GLN A 282 -20.50 13.80 26.28
C GLN A 282 -21.33 13.18 25.17
N TRP A 283 -21.62 13.94 24.10
CA TRP A 283 -22.41 13.46 22.98
C TRP A 283 -21.75 12.25 22.26
N SER A 284 -20.42 12.23 22.14
CA SER A 284 -19.70 11.11 21.52
C SER A 284 -19.67 9.88 22.44
N TYR A 285 -19.52 10.07 23.74
CA TYR A 285 -19.66 9.02 24.73
C TYR A 285 -21.05 8.38 24.66
N ASP A 286 -22.12 9.20 24.63
CA ASP A 286 -23.51 8.71 24.59
C ASP A 286 -23.82 7.91 23.31
N ILE A 287 -23.23 8.30 22.18
CA ILE A 287 -23.37 7.54 20.93
C ILE A 287 -22.73 6.16 21.08
N ILE A 288 -21.47 6.08 21.56
CA ILE A 288 -20.76 4.82 21.73
C ILE A 288 -21.50 3.92 22.74
N LYS A 289 -21.88 4.48 23.90
CA LYS A 289 -22.61 3.77 24.94
C LYS A 289 -23.92 3.15 24.43
N ARG A 290 -24.77 3.97 23.77
CA ARG A 290 -26.03 3.50 23.18
C ARG A 290 -25.81 2.40 22.13
N SER A 291 -24.72 2.46 21.36
CA SER A 291 -24.39 1.44 20.37
C SER A 291 -24.06 0.10 21.03
N ILE A 292 -23.24 0.11 22.08
CA ILE A 292 -22.88 -1.07 22.86
C ILE A 292 -24.15 -1.69 23.52
N GLU A 293 -24.96 -0.86 24.18
CA GLU A 293 -26.20 -1.29 24.83
C GLU A 293 -27.18 -1.91 23.83
N LYS A 294 -27.36 -1.31 22.66
CA LYS A 294 -28.24 -1.82 21.61
C LYS A 294 -27.77 -3.16 21.07
N MET A 295 -26.45 -3.35 20.86
CA MET A 295 -25.93 -4.63 20.42
C MET A 295 -26.12 -5.74 21.47
N ARG A 296 -25.85 -5.43 22.72
CA ARG A 296 -26.12 -6.37 23.84
C ARG A 296 -27.60 -6.78 23.90
N LYS A 297 -28.55 -5.83 23.75
CA LYS A 297 -29.99 -6.11 23.75
C LYS A 297 -30.46 -6.96 22.56
N LYS A 298 -29.83 -6.85 21.40
CA LYS A 298 -30.16 -7.69 20.22
C LYS A 298 -29.77 -9.17 20.39
N GLY A 299 -29.04 -9.53 21.44
CA GLY A 299 -28.60 -10.91 21.70
C GLY A 299 -27.61 -11.48 20.67
N ASN A 300 -27.07 -10.66 19.77
CA ASN A 300 -26.07 -11.09 18.80
C ASN A 300 -24.69 -11.00 19.44
N SER A 301 -24.25 -12.12 20.02
CA SER A 301 -22.96 -12.20 20.73
C SER A 301 -21.76 -11.87 19.82
N ILE A 302 -21.76 -12.34 18.57
CA ILE A 302 -20.66 -12.14 17.61
C ILE A 302 -20.51 -10.65 17.29
N ASN A 303 -21.59 -9.96 16.96
CA ASN A 303 -21.54 -8.54 16.61
C ASN A 303 -21.13 -7.67 17.81
N THR A 304 -21.56 -8.06 19.02
CA THR A 304 -21.16 -7.38 20.27
C THR A 304 -19.67 -7.55 20.52
N GLU A 305 -19.14 -8.75 20.34
CA GLU A 305 -17.73 -9.05 20.51
C GLU A 305 -16.85 -8.26 19.51
N ILE A 306 -17.23 -8.26 18.23
CA ILE A 306 -16.52 -7.48 17.19
C ILE A 306 -16.53 -5.99 17.53
N LEU A 307 -17.69 -5.42 17.93
CA LEU A 307 -17.78 -4.02 18.34
C LEU A 307 -16.82 -3.74 19.51
N MET A 308 -16.76 -4.61 20.50
CA MET A 308 -15.88 -4.45 21.65
C MET A 308 -14.39 -4.60 21.31
N ILE A 309 -14.04 -5.48 20.37
CA ILE A 309 -12.66 -5.59 19.85
C ILE A 309 -12.28 -4.28 19.18
N ARG A 310 -13.09 -3.77 18.24
CA ARG A 310 -12.81 -2.51 17.52
C ARG A 310 -12.82 -1.29 18.45
N PHE A 311 -13.65 -1.32 19.48
CA PHE A 311 -13.65 -0.29 20.53
C PHE A 311 -12.33 -0.29 21.33
N ARG A 312 -11.82 -1.47 21.73
CA ARG A 312 -10.52 -1.59 22.41
C ARG A 312 -9.36 -1.08 21.53
N GLU A 313 -9.33 -1.48 20.27
CA GLU A 313 -8.32 -1.01 19.31
C GLU A 313 -8.36 0.53 19.16
N ALA A 314 -9.55 1.13 18.98
CA ALA A 314 -9.70 2.57 18.88
C ALA A 314 -9.30 3.29 20.18
N TYR A 315 -9.62 2.71 21.33
CA TYR A 315 -9.24 3.25 22.63
C TYR A 315 -7.71 3.20 22.88
N GLN A 316 -7.04 2.15 22.43
CA GLN A 316 -5.57 2.06 22.52
C GLN A 316 -4.87 3.18 21.76
N GLU A 317 -5.43 3.59 20.61
CA GLU A 317 -4.90 4.69 19.80
C GLU A 317 -5.28 6.09 20.36
N ASN A 318 -6.45 6.20 21.02
CA ASN A 318 -6.98 7.45 21.58
C ASN A 318 -7.48 7.24 23.02
N PRO A 319 -6.57 6.97 23.97
CA PRO A 319 -6.96 6.67 25.35
C PRO A 319 -7.50 7.93 26.06
N HIS A 320 -8.72 7.84 26.57
CA HIS A 320 -9.31 8.90 27.39
C HIS A 320 -10.15 8.31 28.54
N PRO A 321 -9.99 8.80 29.81
CA PRO A 321 -10.66 8.24 30.99
C PRO A 321 -12.17 8.13 30.86
N ARG A 322 -12.85 9.06 30.16
CA ARG A 322 -14.29 9.07 29.92
C ARG A 322 -14.81 7.75 29.38
N TYR A 323 -14.08 7.14 28.44
CA TYR A 323 -14.51 5.91 27.75
C TYR A 323 -14.16 4.63 28.52
N LYS A 324 -13.30 4.71 29.55
CA LYS A 324 -12.86 3.55 30.33
C LYS A 324 -14.01 2.78 30.96
N SER A 325 -15.08 3.48 31.37
CA SER A 325 -16.26 2.88 31.99
C SER A 325 -17.06 1.96 31.05
N LEU A 326 -16.89 2.10 29.73
CA LEU A 326 -17.62 1.31 28.71
C LEU A 326 -17.02 -0.09 28.51
N PHE A 327 -15.88 -0.41 29.12
CA PHE A 327 -15.28 -1.75 29.09
C PHE A 327 -15.90 -2.73 30.09
N LYS A 328 -16.73 -2.23 31.00
CA LYS A 328 -17.52 -3.02 31.95
C LYS A 328 -18.82 -3.49 31.27
#